data_969ab8d09760de47486d2d2fac756c78
#
_entry.id   969ab8d09760de47486d2d2fac756c78
#
_cell.length_a   1.000
_cell.length_b   1.000
_cell.length_c   1.000
_cell.angle_alpha   90.00
_cell.angle_beta   90.00
_cell.angle_gamma   90.00
#
_symmetry.space_group_name_H-M   'P 1'
#
loop_
_entity.id
_entity.type
_entity.pdbx_description
1 polymer ?
#
loop_
_entity_poly.entity_id
_entity_poly.type
_entity_poly.pdbx_seq_one_letter_code
_entity_poly.pdbx_strand_id
1 'polypeptide(L)'
;QKHAWPLVRRKVAEVLEIYPRVKGIQIMNDMGDYMFSQYKGKWIADTPARRKAILQRLADWAPFSNSSPVEGIEAAIRRFHAADKKISLYIFGDDFSRGSIEAVLETVERLNRAGNSGRRVRIHAVGFPVLLQFADNPASAVRFAALMRKLAETNGGSFVGLSNSHR
;
A
#
# COMPACT_ATOMS: atom_id res chain seq x y z
N GLN A 1 -14.45 0.10 8.89
CA GLN A 1 -13.48 0.92 8.13
C GLN A 1 -13.24 2.30 8.75
N LYS A 2 -14.25 3.02 9.24
CA LYS A 2 -14.08 4.39 9.80
C LYS A 2 -13.11 4.47 10.99
N HIS A 3 -12.95 3.40 11.77
CA HIS A 3 -12.08 3.39 12.96
C HIS A 3 -10.58 3.16 12.65
N ALA A 4 -10.25 2.63 11.47
CA ALA A 4 -8.86 2.39 11.07
C ALA A 4 -8.17 3.61 10.45
N TRP A 5 -8.91 4.56 9.89
CA TRP A 5 -8.36 5.71 9.17
C TRP A 5 -7.40 6.60 9.98
N PRO A 6 -7.67 6.94 11.27
CA PRO A 6 -6.70 7.70 12.05
C PRO A 6 -5.36 6.97 12.17
N LEU A 7 -5.39 5.63 12.27
CA LEU A 7 -4.19 4.81 12.34
C LEU A 7 -3.47 4.76 11.00
N VAL A 8 -4.20 4.58 9.89
CA VAL A 8 -3.65 4.64 8.53
C VAL A 8 -2.94 5.97 8.30
N ARG A 9 -3.61 7.09 8.61
CA ARG A 9 -3.04 8.43 8.47
C ARG A 9 -1.75 8.60 9.27
N ARG A 10 -1.73 8.15 10.51
CA ARG A 10 -0.54 8.19 11.37
C ARG A 10 0.60 7.37 10.77
N LYS A 11 0.31 6.16 10.28
CA LYS A 11 1.33 5.29 9.67
C LYS A 11 1.84 5.84 8.34
N VAL A 12 1.01 6.46 7.54
CA VAL A 12 1.46 7.17 6.34
C VAL A 12 2.40 8.33 6.72
N ALA A 13 2.06 9.09 7.76
CA ALA A 13 2.94 10.16 8.27
C ALA A 13 4.30 9.60 8.73
N GLU A 14 4.31 8.51 9.49
CA GLU A 14 5.54 7.84 9.94
C GLU A 14 6.38 7.35 8.74
N VAL A 15 5.77 6.76 7.72
CA VAL A 15 6.46 6.34 6.49
C VAL A 15 7.08 7.54 5.76
N LEU A 16 6.36 8.65 5.66
CA LEU A 16 6.89 9.87 5.04
C LEU A 16 8.09 10.42 5.82
N GLU A 17 8.12 10.29 7.14
CA GLU A 17 9.26 10.71 7.98
C GLU A 17 10.51 9.85 7.74
N ILE A 18 10.38 8.56 7.39
CA ILE A 18 11.49 7.68 7.02
C ILE A 18 12.24 8.25 5.80
N TYR A 19 11.53 8.92 4.93
CA TYR A 19 12.07 9.53 3.72
C TYR A 19 12.03 11.07 3.85
N PRO A 20 13.10 11.71 4.39
CA PRO A 20 13.11 13.16 4.61
C PRO A 20 12.86 13.94 3.32
N ARG A 21 13.30 13.37 2.20
CA ARG A 21 13.10 13.96 0.87
C ARG A 21 13.06 12.86 -0.19
N VAL A 22 12.03 12.89 -1.03
CA VAL A 22 11.91 12.03 -2.23
C VAL A 22 11.59 12.90 -3.45
N LYS A 23 11.76 12.36 -4.65
CA LYS A 23 11.42 13.08 -5.88
C LYS A 23 9.91 13.24 -6.08
N GLY A 24 9.15 12.23 -5.72
CA GLY A 24 7.70 12.24 -5.87
C GLY A 24 7.01 11.24 -4.96
N ILE A 25 5.74 11.54 -4.70
CA ILE A 25 4.82 10.74 -3.90
C ILE A 25 3.55 10.51 -4.72
N GLN A 26 2.90 9.37 -4.53
CA GLN A 26 1.58 9.11 -5.08
C GLN A 26 0.75 8.27 -4.10
N ILE A 27 -0.55 8.52 -4.05
CA ILE A 27 -1.50 7.79 -3.22
C ILE A 27 -2.63 7.27 -4.10
N MET A 28 -2.89 5.97 -3.98
CA MET A 28 -3.91 5.26 -4.75
C MET A 28 -4.70 4.32 -3.84
N ASN A 29 -5.92 3.98 -4.23
CA ASN A 29 -6.65 2.89 -3.60
C ASN A 29 -6.22 1.52 -4.16
N ASP A 30 -6.78 0.44 -3.63
CA ASP A 30 -6.49 -0.93 -4.05
C ASP A 30 -6.96 -1.28 -5.47
N MET A 31 -7.81 -0.44 -6.06
CA MET A 31 -8.29 -0.58 -7.44
C MET A 31 -7.50 0.28 -8.45
N GLY A 32 -6.56 1.08 -7.99
CA GLY A 32 -5.73 1.93 -8.84
C GLY A 32 -6.27 3.35 -9.06
N ASP A 33 -7.31 3.77 -8.32
CA ASP A 33 -7.79 5.14 -8.38
C ASP A 33 -6.92 6.09 -7.57
N TYR A 34 -6.72 7.29 -8.07
CA TYR A 34 -5.85 8.30 -7.48
C TYR A 34 -6.58 9.15 -6.44
N MET A 35 -5.94 9.38 -5.29
CA MET A 35 -6.48 10.28 -4.28
C MET A 35 -6.62 11.73 -4.78
N PHE A 36 -5.70 12.17 -5.65
CA PHE A 36 -5.74 13.46 -6.32
C PHE A 36 -5.89 13.27 -7.83
N SER A 37 -7.07 13.53 -8.37
CA SER A 37 -7.39 13.35 -9.79
C SER A 37 -6.50 14.19 -10.72
N GLN A 38 -6.11 15.42 -10.30
CA GLN A 38 -5.21 16.28 -11.06
C GLN A 38 -3.80 15.72 -11.24
N TYR A 39 -3.39 14.76 -10.40
CA TYR A 39 -2.12 14.05 -10.51
C TYR A 39 -2.26 12.63 -11.08
N LYS A 40 -3.37 12.33 -11.73
CA LYS A 40 -3.56 11.01 -12.35
C LYS A 40 -2.39 10.68 -13.29
N GLY A 41 -1.72 9.57 -13.00
CA GLY A 41 -0.56 9.10 -13.76
C GLY A 41 0.69 9.98 -13.68
N LYS A 42 0.79 10.86 -12.69
CA LYS A 42 1.92 11.76 -12.48
C LYS A 42 2.40 11.70 -11.03
N TRP A 43 3.67 11.98 -10.81
CA TRP A 43 4.19 12.15 -9.46
C TRP A 43 3.75 13.49 -8.86
N ILE A 44 3.41 13.45 -7.58
CA ILE A 44 3.25 14.65 -6.75
C ILE A 44 4.66 15.01 -6.25
N ALA A 45 5.19 16.18 -6.64
CA ALA A 45 6.50 16.60 -6.17
C ALA A 45 6.52 16.74 -4.64
N ASP A 46 7.58 16.27 -4.01
CA ASP A 46 7.70 16.29 -2.54
C ASP A 46 8.02 17.70 -2.04
N THR A 47 7.07 18.31 -1.36
CA THR A 47 7.22 19.56 -0.62
C THR A 47 6.49 19.44 0.72
N PRO A 48 6.90 20.21 1.75
CA PRO A 48 6.18 20.22 3.04
C PRO A 48 4.68 20.51 2.90
N ALA A 49 4.31 21.45 2.02
CA ALA A 49 2.92 21.80 1.76
C ALA A 49 2.13 20.65 1.14
N ARG A 50 2.73 19.91 0.20
CA ARG A 50 2.09 18.74 -0.44
C ARG A 50 2.00 17.55 0.50
N ARG A 51 3.00 17.29 1.33
CA ARG A 51 2.91 16.28 2.40
C ARG A 51 1.76 16.58 3.35
N LYS A 52 1.63 17.83 3.77
CA LYS A 52 0.52 18.29 4.61
C LYS A 52 -0.83 18.07 3.92
N ALA A 53 -0.95 18.43 2.63
CA ALA A 53 -2.17 18.24 1.85
C ALA A 53 -2.54 16.75 1.73
N ILE A 54 -1.57 15.86 1.51
CA ILE A 54 -1.78 14.40 1.48
C ILE A 54 -2.37 13.91 2.81
N LEU A 55 -1.76 14.29 3.94
CA LEU A 55 -2.23 13.85 5.26
C LEU A 55 -3.59 14.45 5.63
N GLN A 56 -3.89 15.68 5.20
CA GLN A 56 -5.21 16.28 5.38
C GLN A 56 -6.27 15.56 4.53
N ARG A 57 -5.96 15.28 3.26
CA ARG A 57 -6.90 14.59 2.36
C ARG A 57 -7.19 13.16 2.84
N LEU A 58 -6.18 12.46 3.38
CA LEU A 58 -6.37 11.12 3.95
C LEU A 58 -7.41 11.08 5.08
N ALA A 59 -7.61 12.17 5.81
CA ALA A 59 -8.60 12.22 6.87
C ALA A 59 -10.05 12.07 6.36
N ASP A 60 -10.30 12.57 5.15
CA ASP A 60 -11.63 12.64 4.54
C ASP A 60 -11.77 11.72 3.31
N TRP A 61 -10.69 11.06 2.90
CA TRP A 61 -10.72 10.18 1.74
C TRP A 61 -11.36 8.84 2.10
N ALA A 62 -12.46 8.53 1.44
CA ALA A 62 -13.18 7.26 1.60
C ALA A 62 -13.20 6.53 0.25
N PRO A 63 -12.09 5.90 -0.15
CA PRO A 63 -12.03 5.21 -1.42
C PRO A 63 -12.90 3.96 -1.40
N PHE A 64 -13.42 3.60 -2.55
CA PHE A 64 -14.01 2.29 -2.75
C PHE A 64 -12.89 1.23 -2.71
N SER A 65 -13.20 0.05 -2.19
CA SER A 65 -12.27 -1.08 -2.10
C SER A 65 -12.96 -2.36 -2.59
N ASN A 66 -12.21 -3.19 -3.32
CA ASN A 66 -12.66 -4.53 -3.70
C ASN A 66 -12.05 -5.66 -2.84
N SER A 67 -11.38 -5.30 -1.75
CA SER A 67 -10.70 -6.22 -0.83
C SER A 67 -9.62 -7.08 -1.49
N SER A 68 -8.93 -6.52 -2.48
CA SER A 68 -7.76 -7.12 -3.13
C SER A 68 -6.76 -6.04 -3.53
N PRO A 69 -5.47 -6.16 -3.17
CA PRO A 69 -4.48 -5.14 -3.49
C PRO A 69 -3.91 -5.25 -4.91
N VAL A 70 -4.25 -6.30 -5.65
CA VAL A 70 -3.54 -6.65 -6.89
C VAL A 70 -3.67 -5.58 -7.98
N GLU A 71 -4.85 -5.02 -8.15
CA GLU A 71 -5.11 -4.01 -9.19
C GLU A 71 -4.35 -2.71 -8.92
N GLY A 72 -4.32 -2.27 -7.66
CA GLY A 72 -3.55 -1.10 -7.25
C GLY A 72 -2.04 -1.30 -7.40
N ILE A 73 -1.52 -2.48 -7.05
CA ILE A 73 -0.11 -2.84 -7.25
C ILE A 73 0.23 -2.85 -8.74
N GLU A 74 -0.60 -3.48 -9.56
CA GLU A 74 -0.42 -3.54 -11.01
C GLU A 74 -0.41 -2.14 -11.63
N ALA A 75 -1.39 -1.31 -11.28
CA ALA A 75 -1.50 0.07 -11.76
C ALA A 75 -0.26 0.89 -11.37
N ALA A 76 0.21 0.76 -10.14
CA ALA A 76 1.39 1.45 -9.65
C ALA A 76 2.66 1.03 -10.41
N ILE A 77 2.91 -0.27 -10.56
CA ILE A 77 4.09 -0.77 -11.24
C ILE A 77 4.07 -0.37 -12.73
N ARG A 78 2.96 -0.61 -13.42
CA ARG A 78 2.85 -0.32 -14.86
C ARG A 78 3.00 1.16 -15.16
N ARG A 79 2.45 2.02 -14.30
CA ARG A 79 2.44 3.45 -14.57
C ARG A 79 3.71 4.17 -14.15
N PHE A 80 4.29 3.79 -13.02
CA PHE A 80 5.34 4.57 -12.38
C PHE A 80 6.74 3.98 -12.50
N HIS A 81 6.87 2.70 -12.84
CA HIS A 81 8.19 2.11 -13.01
C HIS A 81 8.99 2.81 -14.12
N ALA A 82 10.23 3.16 -13.78
CA ALA A 82 11.24 3.61 -14.73
C ALA A 82 12.60 3.08 -14.27
N ALA A 83 13.47 2.73 -15.23
CA ALA A 83 14.74 2.08 -14.95
C ALA A 83 15.69 2.94 -14.09
N ASP A 84 15.55 4.27 -14.17
CA ASP A 84 16.34 5.25 -13.43
C ASP A 84 15.75 5.63 -12.06
N LYS A 85 14.64 4.99 -11.64
CA LYS A 85 13.96 5.31 -10.38
C LYS A 85 13.98 4.13 -9.43
N LYS A 86 14.25 4.44 -8.16
CA LYS A 86 14.03 3.54 -7.03
C LYS A 86 12.66 3.86 -6.42
N ILE A 87 11.76 2.90 -6.47
CA ILE A 87 10.39 3.06 -5.99
C ILE A 87 10.15 2.13 -4.81
N SER A 88 9.64 2.69 -3.72
CA SER A 88 9.10 1.95 -2.60
C SER A 88 7.58 2.05 -2.63
N LEU A 89 6.91 0.92 -2.77
CA LEU A 89 5.45 0.79 -2.74
C LEU A 89 5.04 0.31 -1.36
N TYR A 90 4.21 1.09 -0.68
CA TYR A 90 3.65 0.75 0.63
C TYR A 90 2.18 0.39 0.50
N ILE A 91 1.81 -0.80 0.97
CA ILE A 91 0.43 -1.28 0.99
C ILE A 91 -0.10 -1.18 2.40
N PHE A 92 -1.23 -0.49 2.57
CA PHE A 92 -1.95 -0.36 3.83
C PHE A 92 -3.31 -1.02 3.70
N GLY A 93 -3.64 -1.92 4.61
CA GLY A 93 -4.93 -2.58 4.57
C GLY A 93 -5.19 -3.53 5.72
N ASP A 94 -6.34 -4.18 5.67
CA ASP A 94 -6.87 -5.03 6.74
C ASP A 94 -7.58 -6.28 6.23
N ASP A 95 -7.92 -6.36 4.95
CA ASP A 95 -8.77 -7.41 4.40
C ASP A 95 -8.30 -7.91 3.03
N PHE A 96 -8.40 -9.23 2.84
CA PHE A 96 -8.25 -9.92 1.57
C PHE A 96 -9.29 -11.03 1.47
N SER A 97 -10.40 -10.73 0.84
CA SER A 97 -11.56 -11.62 0.76
C SER A 97 -11.76 -12.25 -0.62
N ARG A 98 -11.08 -11.74 -1.64
CA ARG A 98 -11.26 -12.20 -3.03
C ARG A 98 -9.99 -12.78 -3.62
N GLY A 99 -10.13 -13.91 -4.31
CA GLY A 99 -9.07 -14.55 -5.08
C GLY A 99 -8.15 -15.45 -4.26
N SER A 100 -7.15 -15.98 -4.94
CA SER A 100 -6.13 -16.86 -4.38
C SER A 100 -4.88 -16.05 -4.04
N ILE A 101 -4.27 -16.34 -2.90
CA ILE A 101 -2.98 -15.75 -2.49
C ILE A 101 -1.93 -16.05 -3.54
N GLU A 102 -1.87 -17.30 -4.00
CA GLU A 102 -0.90 -17.76 -4.99
C GLU A 102 -1.04 -16.99 -6.30
N ALA A 103 -2.26 -16.78 -6.78
CA ALA A 103 -2.51 -16.04 -8.02
C ALA A 103 -2.07 -14.57 -7.92
N VAL A 104 -2.27 -13.92 -6.77
CA VAL A 104 -1.80 -12.56 -6.51
C VAL A 104 -0.27 -12.52 -6.50
N LEU A 105 0.37 -13.45 -5.78
CA LEU A 105 1.83 -13.53 -5.70
C LEU A 105 2.48 -13.75 -7.07
N GLU A 106 1.97 -14.68 -7.87
CA GLU A 106 2.45 -14.94 -9.24
C GLU A 106 2.28 -13.72 -10.15
N THR A 107 1.13 -13.06 -10.07
CA THR A 107 0.86 -11.85 -10.86
C THR A 107 1.84 -10.74 -10.50
N VAL A 108 2.02 -10.48 -9.21
CA VAL A 108 2.94 -9.43 -8.74
C VAL A 108 4.39 -9.79 -9.06
N GLU A 109 4.80 -11.04 -8.89
CA GLU A 109 6.15 -11.48 -9.26
C GLU A 109 6.44 -11.23 -10.74
N ARG A 110 5.53 -11.64 -11.62
CA ARG A 110 5.66 -11.42 -13.06
C ARG A 110 5.78 -9.94 -13.42
N LEU A 111 4.94 -9.08 -12.81
CA LEU A 111 4.94 -7.65 -13.06
C LEU A 111 6.16 -6.94 -12.48
N ASN A 112 6.66 -7.42 -11.36
CA ASN A 112 7.75 -6.77 -10.63
C ASN A 112 9.15 -7.24 -11.05
N ARG A 113 9.23 -8.23 -11.93
CA ARG A 113 10.52 -8.75 -12.42
C ARG A 113 11.23 -7.73 -13.32
N ALA A 114 12.50 -7.46 -13.03
CA ALA A 114 13.38 -6.62 -13.83
C ALA A 114 14.65 -7.43 -14.17
N GLY A 115 14.83 -7.82 -15.46
CA GLY A 115 15.93 -8.69 -15.88
C GLY A 115 15.88 -10.07 -15.22
N ASN A 116 17.05 -10.72 -15.06
CA ASN A 116 17.13 -12.10 -14.59
C ASN A 116 17.00 -12.27 -13.08
N SER A 117 17.29 -11.24 -12.28
CA SER A 117 17.30 -11.32 -10.81
C SER A 117 16.86 -10.05 -10.09
N GLY A 118 16.48 -9.01 -10.84
CA GLY A 118 16.08 -7.72 -10.27
C GLY A 118 14.57 -7.58 -10.09
N ARG A 119 14.19 -6.51 -9.41
CA ARG A 119 12.80 -6.08 -9.23
C ARG A 119 12.61 -4.62 -9.61
N ARG A 120 11.41 -4.30 -10.10
CA ARG A 120 11.05 -2.94 -10.54
C ARG A 120 10.77 -2.01 -9.37
N VAL A 121 10.08 -2.53 -8.36
CA VAL A 121 9.74 -1.79 -7.13
C VAL A 121 9.99 -2.67 -5.92
N ARG A 122 10.26 -2.03 -4.77
CA ARG A 122 10.28 -2.69 -3.48
C ARG A 122 8.91 -2.56 -2.86
N ILE A 123 8.33 -3.67 -2.38
CA ILE A 123 6.99 -3.68 -1.80
C ILE A 123 7.09 -3.87 -0.29
N HIS A 124 6.55 -2.92 0.45
CA HIS A 124 6.35 -2.97 1.90
C HIS A 124 4.86 -3.08 2.21
N ALA A 125 4.52 -3.70 3.31
CA ALA A 125 3.14 -3.84 3.72
C ALA A 125 2.93 -3.50 5.19
N VAL A 126 1.82 -2.82 5.48
CA VAL A 126 1.38 -2.47 6.82
C VAL A 126 -0.03 -3.02 7.02
N GLY A 127 -0.15 -4.04 7.86
CA GLY A 127 -1.41 -4.68 8.21
C GLY A 127 -2.02 -4.07 9.48
N PHE A 128 -3.33 -3.85 9.47
CA PHE A 128 -4.09 -3.34 10.58
C PHE A 128 -4.97 -4.45 11.19
N PRO A 129 -4.47 -5.23 12.16
CA PRO A 129 -5.26 -6.28 12.82
C PRO A 129 -6.32 -5.72 13.78
N VAL A 130 -6.45 -4.41 13.87
CA VAL A 130 -7.42 -3.70 14.72
C VAL A 130 -8.84 -4.23 14.54
N LEU A 131 -9.10 -4.83 13.40
CA LEU A 131 -10.42 -5.30 13.03
C LEU A 131 -10.65 -6.79 13.30
N LEU A 132 -9.66 -7.53 13.81
CA LEU A 132 -9.89 -8.93 14.24
C LEU A 132 -10.97 -9.04 15.33
N GLN A 133 -11.13 -7.99 16.14
CA GLN A 133 -12.20 -7.94 17.16
C GLN A 133 -13.53 -7.44 16.61
N PHE A 134 -13.53 -6.80 15.43
CA PHE A 134 -14.70 -6.21 14.78
C PHE A 134 -14.90 -6.73 13.36
N ALA A 135 -14.09 -7.70 12.93
CA ALA A 135 -14.18 -8.25 11.59
C ALA A 135 -15.42 -9.15 11.49
N ASP A 136 -16.27 -8.83 10.54
CA ASP A 136 -17.36 -9.72 10.13
C ASP A 136 -16.83 -11.09 9.64
N ASN A 137 -15.53 -11.11 9.26
CA ASN A 137 -14.83 -12.32 8.84
C ASN A 137 -13.36 -12.34 9.29
N PRO A 138 -13.03 -12.92 10.47
CA PRO A 138 -11.63 -13.04 10.93
C PRO A 138 -10.71 -13.78 9.96
N ALA A 139 -11.23 -14.70 9.15
CA ALA A 139 -10.44 -15.47 8.19
C ALA A 139 -9.85 -14.60 7.09
N SER A 140 -10.55 -13.55 6.64
CA SER A 140 -10.05 -12.65 5.61
C SER A 140 -8.89 -11.78 6.10
N ALA A 141 -8.90 -11.38 7.37
CA ALA A 141 -7.80 -10.63 7.99
C ALA A 141 -6.53 -11.50 8.13
N VAL A 142 -6.68 -12.77 8.48
CA VAL A 142 -5.58 -13.75 8.52
C VAL A 142 -5.00 -13.95 7.11
N ARG A 143 -5.85 -14.10 6.11
CA ARG A 143 -5.43 -14.21 4.71
C ARG A 143 -4.71 -12.95 4.23
N PHE A 144 -5.21 -11.78 4.61
CA PHE A 144 -4.54 -10.51 4.31
C PHE A 144 -3.13 -10.45 4.89
N ALA A 145 -2.97 -10.78 6.17
CA ALA A 145 -1.66 -10.79 6.81
C ALA A 145 -0.69 -11.78 6.15
N ALA A 146 -1.16 -12.97 5.78
CA ALA A 146 -0.36 -13.97 5.09
C ALA A 146 0.09 -13.48 3.69
N LEU A 147 -0.84 -12.89 2.92
CA LEU A 147 -0.54 -12.31 1.61
C LEU A 147 0.46 -11.16 1.72
N MET A 148 0.24 -10.23 2.64
CA MET A 148 1.11 -9.05 2.81
C MET A 148 2.52 -9.42 3.23
N ARG A 149 2.66 -10.39 4.13
CA ARG A 149 3.98 -10.92 4.53
C ARG A 149 4.72 -11.51 3.34
N LYS A 150 4.08 -12.36 2.57
CA LYS A 150 4.67 -12.97 1.38
C LYS A 150 5.02 -11.94 0.31
N LEU A 151 4.14 -10.99 0.04
CA LEU A 151 4.42 -9.90 -0.90
C LEU A 151 5.66 -9.09 -0.50
N ALA A 152 5.77 -8.73 0.77
CA ALA A 152 6.92 -8.00 1.26
C ALA A 152 8.21 -8.84 1.17
N GLU A 153 8.20 -10.07 1.65
CA GLU A 153 9.36 -10.98 1.63
C GLU A 153 9.89 -11.21 0.19
N THR A 154 8.99 -11.51 -0.74
CA THR A 154 9.37 -11.84 -2.14
C THR A 154 9.73 -10.61 -2.97
N ASN A 155 9.32 -9.41 -2.54
CA ASN A 155 9.58 -8.16 -3.25
C ASN A 155 10.54 -7.20 -2.53
N GLY A 156 11.32 -7.72 -1.58
CA GLY A 156 12.44 -7.02 -0.94
C GLY A 156 12.07 -5.90 0.02
N GLY A 157 10.86 -5.91 0.50
CA GLY A 157 10.37 -5.00 1.52
C GLY A 157 10.21 -5.68 2.88
N SER A 158 9.46 -5.02 3.76
CA SER A 158 9.14 -5.50 5.10
C SER A 158 7.64 -5.48 5.35
N PHE A 159 7.19 -6.39 6.20
CA PHE A 159 5.82 -6.45 6.70
C PHE A 159 5.79 -6.02 8.15
N VAL A 160 4.87 -5.10 8.47
CA VAL A 160 4.59 -4.67 9.84
C VAL A 160 3.12 -4.94 10.14
N GLY A 161 2.89 -5.88 11.04
CA GLY A 161 1.58 -6.08 11.67
C GLY A 161 1.45 -5.18 12.89
N LEU A 162 0.39 -4.36 12.92
CA LEU A 162 0.12 -3.48 14.06
C LEU A 162 -0.75 -4.22 15.07
N SER A 163 -0.27 -4.44 16.28
CA SER A 163 -1.08 -4.94 17.38
C SER A 163 -1.79 -3.78 18.08
N ASN A 164 -3.03 -3.99 18.52
CA ASN A 164 -3.69 -3.10 19.46
C ASN A 164 -2.99 -3.22 20.82
N SER A 165 -1.94 -2.46 21.05
CA SER A 165 -1.49 -2.21 22.40
C SER A 165 -2.34 -1.06 22.95
N HIS A 166 -3.47 -1.39 23.57
CA HIS A 166 -4.07 -0.49 24.54
C HIS A 166 -3.12 -0.41 25.73
N ARG A 167 -2.41 0.68 25.83
CA ARG A 167 -1.95 1.24 27.09
C ARG A 167 -2.50 2.65 27.22
#